data_af98f36afa14b2ed54982010c41ac37d
#
_entry.id   af98f36afa14b2ed54982010c41ac37d
#
_cell.length_a   1.000
_cell.length_b   1.000
_cell.length_c   1.000
_cell.angle_alpha   90.00
_cell.angle_beta   90.00
_cell.angle_gamma   90.00
#
_symmetry.space_group_name_H-M   'P 1'
#
loop_
_entity.id
_entity.type
_entity.pdbx_description
1 polymer ?
#
loop_
_entity_poly.entity_id
_entity_poly.type
_entity_poly.pdbx_seq_one_letter_code
_entity_poly.pdbx_strand_id
1 'polypeptide(L)'
;MAKVECKDCIEEGVTTVRKPATTKAGKPVPGKRCVTHERARKARTKDAAWERRLMEKYGITAEEYWKIYEFQGGKCYICRRATGKGRKKLSVDHDHDTGFVRGLLCGPCNRDVVGHLRDDPEAFQRGADYLKFPPAIAVIGRRIAPIELKAA
;
A
#
# COMPACT_ATOMS: atom_id res chain seq x y z
N MET A 1 30.66 -21.82 -26.83
CA MET A 1 30.41 -21.18 -25.52
C MET A 1 29.18 -20.29 -25.63
N ALA A 2 28.26 -20.34 -24.66
CA ALA A 2 27.07 -19.47 -24.68
C ALA A 2 27.49 -18.01 -24.53
N LYS A 3 26.96 -17.14 -25.39
CA LYS A 3 27.32 -15.70 -25.45
C LYS A 3 26.33 -14.89 -24.61
N VAL A 4 26.83 -13.87 -23.88
CA VAL A 4 25.99 -12.91 -23.17
C VAL A 4 25.28 -12.02 -24.22
N GLU A 5 23.95 -12.05 -24.26
CA GLU A 5 23.15 -11.29 -25.22
C GLU A 5 22.33 -10.14 -24.56
N CYS A 6 22.23 -10.14 -23.24
CA CYS A 6 21.53 -9.08 -22.52
C CYS A 6 22.29 -7.76 -22.62
N LYS A 7 21.64 -6.74 -23.20
CA LYS A 7 22.28 -5.44 -23.40
C LYS A 7 22.81 -4.83 -22.09
N ASP A 8 22.03 -4.88 -21.03
CA ASP A 8 22.41 -4.29 -19.73
C ASP A 8 23.56 -5.09 -19.08
N CYS A 9 23.63 -6.44 -19.28
CA CYS A 9 24.80 -7.23 -18.87
C CYS A 9 26.07 -6.83 -19.63
N ILE A 10 25.95 -6.54 -20.91
CA ILE A 10 27.08 -6.12 -21.75
C ILE A 10 27.58 -4.76 -21.29
N GLU A 11 26.67 -3.81 -21.06
CA GLU A 11 26.99 -2.45 -20.56
C GLU A 11 27.65 -2.50 -19.16
N GLU A 12 27.22 -3.42 -18.29
CA GLU A 12 27.76 -3.61 -16.94
C GLU A 12 29.02 -4.52 -16.88
N GLY A 13 29.49 -5.04 -17.99
CA GLY A 13 30.65 -5.93 -18.07
C GLY A 13 30.42 -7.31 -17.43
N VAL A 14 29.17 -7.75 -17.31
CA VAL A 14 28.81 -9.06 -16.77
C VAL A 14 29.12 -10.16 -17.76
N THR A 15 30.02 -11.07 -17.45
CA THR A 15 30.45 -12.17 -18.31
C THR A 15 29.62 -13.44 -18.14
N THR A 16 28.90 -13.57 -17.04
CA THR A 16 28.07 -14.74 -16.75
C THR A 16 26.78 -14.70 -17.57
N VAL A 17 26.49 -15.78 -18.29
CA VAL A 17 25.23 -15.93 -19.05
C VAL A 17 24.06 -16.13 -18.08
N ARG A 18 23.11 -15.21 -18.11
CA ARG A 18 21.90 -15.23 -17.27
C ARG A 18 20.69 -15.65 -18.12
N LYS A 19 19.70 -16.27 -17.46
CA LYS A 19 18.45 -16.70 -18.10
C LYS A 19 17.80 -15.50 -18.85
N PRO A 20 17.50 -15.64 -20.17
CA PRO A 20 16.83 -14.60 -20.93
C PRO A 20 15.39 -14.38 -20.43
N ALA A 21 14.94 -13.14 -20.44
CA ALA A 21 13.55 -12.79 -20.19
C ALA A 21 12.72 -12.90 -21.45
N THR A 22 11.52 -13.44 -21.34
CA THR A 22 10.59 -13.60 -22.45
C THR A 22 9.27 -12.90 -22.19
N THR A 23 8.57 -12.52 -23.25
CA THR A 23 7.19 -12.07 -23.22
C THR A 23 6.25 -13.24 -22.91
N LYS A 24 4.96 -12.95 -22.70
CA LYS A 24 3.93 -14.01 -22.57
C LYS A 24 3.85 -14.93 -23.79
N ALA A 25 4.20 -14.44 -24.97
CA ALA A 25 4.25 -15.21 -26.22
C ALA A 25 5.58 -15.95 -26.43
N GLY A 26 6.45 -16.04 -25.41
CA GLY A 26 7.73 -16.75 -25.50
C GLY A 26 8.84 -16.01 -26.26
N LYS A 27 8.58 -14.84 -26.83
CA LYS A 27 9.59 -14.07 -27.58
C LYS A 27 10.54 -13.33 -26.61
N PRO A 28 11.84 -13.13 -26.97
CA PRO A 28 12.74 -12.31 -26.18
C PRO A 28 12.18 -10.90 -25.95
N VAL A 29 12.39 -10.35 -24.74
CA VAL A 29 12.03 -8.95 -24.47
C VAL A 29 12.96 -7.99 -25.22
N PRO A 30 12.56 -6.72 -25.49
CA PRO A 30 13.39 -5.72 -26.13
C PRO A 30 14.76 -5.55 -25.45
N GLY A 31 15.83 -5.49 -26.25
CA GLY A 31 17.21 -5.47 -25.78
C GLY A 31 17.72 -6.81 -25.28
N LYS A 32 17.01 -7.91 -25.57
CA LYS A 32 17.37 -9.29 -25.16
C LYS A 32 17.71 -9.41 -23.67
N ARG A 33 17.01 -8.62 -22.82
CA ARG A 33 17.33 -8.56 -21.37
C ARG A 33 17.20 -9.92 -20.69
N CYS A 34 18.10 -10.18 -19.75
CA CYS A 34 17.96 -11.30 -18.84
C CYS A 34 16.84 -11.03 -17.80
N VAL A 35 16.38 -12.07 -17.13
CA VAL A 35 15.29 -11.99 -16.14
C VAL A 35 15.59 -10.92 -15.05
N THR A 36 16.83 -10.83 -14.60
CA THR A 36 17.25 -9.86 -13.57
C THR A 36 17.06 -8.42 -14.05
N HIS A 37 17.63 -8.08 -15.23
CA HIS A 37 17.56 -6.71 -15.76
C HIS A 37 16.14 -6.34 -16.22
N GLU A 38 15.38 -7.28 -16.76
CA GLU A 38 13.98 -7.02 -17.10
C GLU A 38 13.13 -6.78 -15.84
N ARG A 39 13.39 -7.49 -14.76
CA ARG A 39 12.72 -7.24 -13.46
C ARG A 39 13.09 -5.87 -12.90
N ALA A 40 14.36 -5.50 -12.92
CA ALA A 40 14.83 -4.19 -12.50
C ALA A 40 14.22 -3.04 -13.34
N ARG A 41 14.17 -3.21 -14.67
CA ARG A 41 13.51 -2.25 -15.57
C ARG A 41 12.04 -2.07 -15.24
N LYS A 42 11.31 -3.17 -15.03
CA LYS A 42 9.88 -3.12 -14.65
C LYS A 42 9.67 -2.44 -13.30
N ALA A 43 10.56 -2.68 -12.33
CA ALA A 43 10.50 -2.01 -11.03
C ALA A 43 10.67 -0.51 -11.19
N ARG A 44 11.71 -0.04 -11.88
CA ARG A 44 11.93 1.40 -12.16
C ARG A 44 10.73 2.06 -12.85
N THR A 45 10.17 1.41 -13.87
CA THR A 45 8.98 1.94 -14.56
C THR A 45 7.77 2.06 -13.63
N LYS A 46 7.57 1.07 -12.75
CA LYS A 46 6.49 1.08 -11.76
C LYS A 46 6.68 2.18 -10.73
N ASP A 47 7.89 2.37 -10.25
CA ASP A 47 8.20 3.41 -9.26
C ASP A 47 8.03 4.81 -9.87
N ALA A 48 8.55 5.07 -11.06
CA ALA A 48 8.34 6.33 -11.77
C ALA A 48 6.84 6.62 -12.05
N ALA A 49 6.05 5.60 -12.39
CA ALA A 49 4.61 5.76 -12.57
C ALA A 49 3.87 6.04 -11.26
N TRP A 50 4.34 5.48 -10.15
CA TRP A 50 3.80 5.75 -8.82
C TRP A 50 4.14 7.18 -8.36
N GLU A 51 5.38 7.62 -8.51
CA GLU A 51 5.83 8.99 -8.20
C GLU A 51 5.03 10.04 -8.97
N ARG A 52 4.88 9.84 -10.29
CA ARG A 52 4.05 10.72 -11.11
C ARG A 52 2.61 10.79 -10.60
N ARG A 53 2.02 9.65 -10.23
CA ARG A 53 0.66 9.60 -9.67
C ARG A 53 0.54 10.31 -8.32
N LEU A 54 1.56 10.25 -7.46
CA LEU A 54 1.58 11.00 -6.21
C LEU A 54 1.50 12.50 -6.49
N MET A 55 2.32 12.99 -7.41
CA MET A 55 2.34 14.40 -7.78
C MET A 55 1.03 14.84 -8.47
N GLU A 56 0.55 14.07 -9.45
CA GLU A 56 -0.66 14.41 -10.20
C GLU A 56 -1.93 14.39 -9.35
N LYS A 57 -2.03 13.47 -8.38
CA LYS A 57 -3.27 13.29 -7.59
C LYS A 57 -3.26 14.03 -6.26
N TYR A 58 -2.11 14.13 -5.62
CA TYR A 58 -2.01 14.61 -4.25
C TYR A 58 -1.03 15.77 -4.09
N GLY A 59 -0.31 16.16 -5.13
CA GLY A 59 0.67 17.25 -5.10
C GLY A 59 1.87 16.98 -4.19
N ILE A 60 2.17 15.71 -3.88
CA ILE A 60 3.29 15.33 -3.04
C ILE A 60 4.33 14.51 -3.82
N THR A 61 5.58 14.66 -3.44
CA THR A 61 6.70 13.87 -3.97
C THR A 61 6.79 12.50 -3.29
N ALA A 62 7.59 11.59 -3.86
CA ALA A 62 7.91 10.33 -3.21
C ALA A 62 8.65 10.55 -1.88
N GLU A 63 9.52 11.54 -1.80
CA GLU A 63 10.25 11.90 -0.57
C GLU A 63 9.29 12.32 0.54
N GLU A 64 8.33 13.19 0.23
CA GLU A 64 7.32 13.62 1.19
C GLU A 64 6.42 12.47 1.64
N TYR A 65 6.03 11.56 0.72
CA TYR A 65 5.33 10.35 1.08
C TYR A 65 6.11 9.51 2.10
N TRP A 66 7.41 9.32 1.89
CA TRP A 66 8.24 8.55 2.82
C TRP A 66 8.46 9.26 4.14
N LYS A 67 8.55 10.60 4.18
CA LYS A 67 8.57 11.39 5.43
C LYS A 67 7.29 11.17 6.25
N ILE A 68 6.12 11.22 5.61
CA ILE A 68 4.84 10.92 6.27
C ILE A 68 4.83 9.48 6.79
N TYR A 69 5.30 8.53 5.97
CA TYR A 69 5.38 7.13 6.34
C TYR A 69 6.24 6.89 7.59
N GLU A 70 7.41 7.52 7.66
CA GLU A 70 8.32 7.45 8.80
C GLU A 70 7.71 8.10 10.04
N PHE A 71 7.13 9.28 9.90
CA PHE A 71 6.42 9.97 10.98
C PHE A 71 5.31 9.09 11.60
N GLN A 72 4.63 8.30 10.78
CA GLN A 72 3.61 7.36 11.21
C GLN A 72 4.18 6.05 11.81
N GLY A 73 5.49 5.92 11.90
CA GLY A 73 6.17 4.70 12.36
C GLY A 73 6.05 3.53 11.40
N GLY A 74 5.97 3.83 10.09
CA GLY A 74 5.95 2.82 9.02
C GLY A 74 4.65 2.00 8.94
N LYS A 75 3.53 2.54 9.45
CA LYS A 75 2.25 1.82 9.56
C LYS A 75 1.06 2.72 9.21
N CYS A 76 -0.05 2.09 8.86
CA CYS A 76 -1.34 2.78 8.74
C CYS A 76 -1.64 3.56 10.02
N TYR A 77 -1.99 4.83 9.89
CA TYR A 77 -2.19 5.73 11.05
C TYR A 77 -3.33 5.24 11.96
N ILE A 78 -4.42 4.72 11.39
CA ILE A 78 -5.59 4.29 12.17
C ILE A 78 -5.38 2.90 12.80
N CYS A 79 -5.22 1.85 11.98
CA CYS A 79 -5.21 0.49 12.53
C CYS A 79 -3.87 0.03 13.08
N ARG A 80 -2.78 0.73 12.80
CA ARG A 80 -1.41 0.43 13.23
C ARG A 80 -0.88 -0.96 12.84
N ARG A 81 -1.62 -1.73 12.02
CA ARG A 81 -1.29 -3.10 11.61
C ARG A 81 -0.63 -3.17 10.24
N ALA A 82 -1.23 -2.52 9.23
CA ALA A 82 -0.74 -2.55 7.86
C ALA A 82 0.50 -1.68 7.67
N THR A 83 1.56 -2.24 7.10
CA THR A 83 2.84 -1.54 6.89
C THR A 83 3.02 -1.03 5.46
N GLY A 84 2.24 -1.48 4.49
CA GLY A 84 2.45 -1.13 3.09
C GLY A 84 3.76 -1.64 2.48
N LYS A 85 4.52 -2.48 3.19
CA LYS A 85 5.78 -3.08 2.68
C LYS A 85 5.56 -4.24 1.72
N GLY A 86 4.33 -4.73 1.62
CA GLY A 86 3.98 -5.83 0.74
C GLY A 86 3.67 -5.38 -0.70
N ARG A 87 2.71 -6.05 -1.32
CA ARG A 87 2.29 -5.82 -2.71
C ARG A 87 1.75 -4.41 -2.97
N LYS A 88 1.14 -3.77 -1.96
CA LYS A 88 0.55 -2.42 -2.05
C LYS A 88 1.14 -1.51 -0.98
N LYS A 89 1.61 -0.32 -1.40
CA LYS A 89 1.95 0.77 -0.50
C LYS A 89 0.69 1.26 0.23
N LEU A 90 0.85 1.97 1.34
CA LEU A 90 -0.26 2.67 1.99
C LEU A 90 -0.84 3.71 1.02
N SER A 91 -2.13 3.93 1.08
CA SER A 91 -2.82 4.95 0.29
C SER A 91 -2.63 6.32 0.94
N VAL A 92 -2.42 7.34 0.13
CA VAL A 92 -2.54 8.72 0.60
C VAL A 92 -4.01 8.98 0.89
N ASP A 93 -4.28 9.49 2.06
CA ASP A 93 -5.58 9.99 2.49
C ASP A 93 -5.59 11.51 2.42
N HIS A 94 -6.70 12.08 1.99
CA HIS A 94 -6.88 13.52 1.85
C HIS A 94 -8.31 13.91 2.17
N ASP A 95 -8.47 15.13 2.59
CA ASP A 95 -9.76 15.74 2.83
C ASP A 95 -10.48 16.01 1.50
N HIS A 96 -11.72 15.58 1.35
CA HIS A 96 -12.46 15.69 0.10
C HIS A 96 -13.02 17.10 -0.16
N ASP A 97 -13.18 17.92 0.87
CA ASP A 97 -13.67 19.27 0.76
C ASP A 97 -12.55 20.28 0.49
N THR A 98 -11.44 20.14 1.19
CA THR A 98 -10.30 21.05 1.12
C THR A 98 -9.17 20.58 0.22
N GLY A 99 -9.08 19.27 -0.05
CA GLY A 99 -8.00 18.62 -0.79
C GLY A 99 -6.72 18.42 0.03
N PHE A 100 -6.67 18.82 1.30
CA PHE A 100 -5.46 18.66 2.11
C PHE A 100 -5.10 17.19 2.36
N VAL A 101 -3.83 16.86 2.14
CA VAL A 101 -3.29 15.53 2.47
C VAL A 101 -3.24 15.38 3.99
N ARG A 102 -3.93 14.35 4.49
CA ARG A 102 -4.03 14.06 5.92
C ARG A 102 -2.99 13.04 6.40
N GLY A 103 -2.64 12.08 5.56
CA GLY A 103 -1.67 11.05 5.93
C GLY A 103 -1.79 9.78 5.10
N LEU A 104 -1.29 8.67 5.65
CA LEU A 104 -1.23 7.38 4.95
C LEU A 104 -2.06 6.32 5.68
N LEU A 105 -2.98 5.72 4.96
CA LEU A 105 -3.87 4.68 5.45
C LEU A 105 -3.77 3.41 4.61
N CYS A 106 -4.09 2.26 5.20
CA CYS A 106 -4.36 1.07 4.40
C CYS A 106 -5.73 1.18 3.70
N GLY A 107 -5.91 0.43 2.62
CA GLY A 107 -7.15 0.48 1.85
C GLY A 107 -8.43 0.33 2.69
N PRO A 108 -8.53 -0.68 3.57
CA PRO A 108 -9.69 -0.82 4.46
C PRO A 108 -9.92 0.40 5.35
N CYS A 109 -8.88 0.95 6.00
CA CYS A 109 -9.07 2.13 6.86
C CYS A 109 -9.49 3.35 6.05
N ASN A 110 -8.90 3.57 4.88
CA ASN A 110 -9.24 4.69 4.02
C ASN A 110 -10.68 4.62 3.49
N ARG A 111 -11.06 3.46 2.94
CA ARG A 111 -12.38 3.29 2.31
C ARG A 111 -13.49 2.96 3.30
N ASP A 112 -13.23 1.96 4.18
CA ASP A 112 -14.29 1.32 4.96
C ASP A 112 -14.44 1.91 6.37
N VAL A 113 -13.47 2.72 6.82
CA VAL A 113 -13.56 3.45 8.09
C VAL A 113 -13.76 4.93 7.82
N VAL A 114 -12.76 5.62 7.26
CA VAL A 114 -12.85 7.07 7.02
C VAL A 114 -13.95 7.40 6.01
N GLY A 115 -13.94 6.74 4.85
CA GLY A 115 -14.95 6.95 3.82
C GLY A 115 -16.36 6.55 4.25
N HIS A 116 -16.52 5.45 5.02
CA HIS A 116 -17.82 5.05 5.56
C HIS A 116 -18.38 6.09 6.54
N LEU A 117 -17.53 6.65 7.40
CA LEU A 117 -17.92 7.69 8.35
C LEU A 117 -17.94 9.10 7.74
N ARG A 118 -17.76 9.22 6.40
CA ARG A 118 -17.83 10.48 5.65
C ARG A 118 -16.96 11.60 6.24
N ASP A 119 -15.75 11.23 6.68
CA ASP A 119 -14.78 12.16 7.28
C ASP A 119 -15.28 12.88 8.55
N ASP A 120 -16.40 12.43 9.16
CA ASP A 120 -17.02 13.02 10.35
C ASP A 120 -16.24 12.64 11.63
N PRO A 121 -15.51 13.58 12.28
CA PRO A 121 -14.76 13.30 13.50
C PRO A 121 -15.67 12.89 14.66
N GLU A 122 -16.90 13.41 14.72
CA GLU A 122 -17.86 13.08 15.77
C GLU A 122 -18.36 11.64 15.63
N ALA A 123 -18.47 11.12 14.41
CA ALA A 123 -18.80 9.71 14.20
C ALA A 123 -17.69 8.79 14.75
N PHE A 124 -16.42 9.18 14.60
CA PHE A 124 -15.31 8.46 15.21
C PHE A 124 -15.37 8.51 16.75
N GLN A 125 -15.71 9.66 17.32
CA GLN A 125 -15.87 9.79 18.76
C GLN A 125 -17.05 8.93 19.26
N ARG A 126 -18.22 8.98 18.61
CA ARG A 126 -19.36 8.09 18.93
C ARG A 126 -19.00 6.62 18.86
N GLY A 127 -18.18 6.22 17.86
CA GLY A 127 -17.67 4.85 17.74
C GLY A 127 -16.76 4.44 18.90
N ALA A 128 -15.87 5.34 19.34
CA ALA A 128 -15.02 5.12 20.50
C ALA A 128 -15.85 4.98 21.78
N ASP A 129 -16.85 5.83 21.97
CA ASP A 129 -17.73 5.81 23.14
C ASP A 129 -18.62 4.55 23.16
N TYR A 130 -19.14 4.13 22.00
CA TYR A 130 -19.89 2.88 21.85
C TYR A 130 -19.10 1.65 22.33
N LEU A 131 -17.81 1.60 22.02
CA LEU A 131 -16.95 0.49 22.47
C LEU A 131 -16.61 0.57 23.96
N LYS A 132 -16.46 1.77 24.52
CA LYS A 132 -16.16 1.97 25.94
C LYS A 132 -17.39 1.82 26.84
N PHE A 133 -18.51 2.34 26.37
CA PHE A 133 -19.78 2.43 27.11
C PHE A 133 -20.93 1.85 26.26
N PRO A 134 -20.96 0.54 26.02
CA PRO A 134 -21.98 -0.07 25.16
C PRO A 134 -23.38 0.19 25.69
N PRO A 135 -24.29 0.80 24.92
CA PRO A 135 -25.63 1.18 25.39
C PRO A 135 -26.48 -0.03 25.81
N ALA A 136 -26.24 -1.20 25.23
CA ALA A 136 -26.92 -2.43 25.61
C ALA A 136 -26.70 -2.76 27.11
N ILE A 137 -25.52 -2.51 27.64
CA ILE A 137 -25.21 -2.77 29.07
C ILE A 137 -26.09 -1.91 29.97
N ALA A 138 -26.32 -0.65 29.60
CA ALA A 138 -27.15 0.26 30.38
C ALA A 138 -28.64 -0.13 30.35
N VAL A 139 -29.14 -0.71 29.26
CA VAL A 139 -30.58 -1.02 29.05
C VAL A 139 -30.94 -2.42 29.52
N ILE A 140 -30.17 -3.44 29.18
CA ILE A 140 -30.48 -4.85 29.43
C ILE A 140 -29.44 -5.56 30.32
N GLY A 141 -28.47 -4.84 30.85
CA GLY A 141 -27.34 -5.41 31.58
C GLY A 141 -26.39 -6.23 30.70
N ARG A 142 -25.37 -6.80 31.31
CA ARG A 142 -24.41 -7.63 30.57
C ARG A 142 -25.07 -8.89 30.03
N ARG A 143 -24.89 -9.16 28.76
CA ARG A 143 -25.32 -10.38 28.06
C ARG A 143 -24.19 -10.91 27.21
N ILE A 144 -24.01 -12.22 27.19
CA ILE A 144 -23.07 -12.89 26.30
C ILE A 144 -23.87 -13.44 25.13
N ALA A 145 -23.47 -13.11 23.92
CA ALA A 145 -24.08 -13.67 22.71
C ALA A 145 -23.80 -15.17 22.64
N PRO A 146 -24.84 -16.05 22.53
CA PRO A 146 -24.63 -17.49 22.51
C PRO A 146 -23.69 -17.99 21.43
N ILE A 147 -23.59 -17.28 20.31
CA ILE A 147 -22.66 -17.58 19.20
C ILE A 147 -21.19 -17.48 19.59
N GLU A 148 -20.87 -16.73 20.66
CA GLU A 148 -19.51 -16.57 21.18
C GLU A 148 -19.21 -17.55 22.34
N LEU A 149 -20.22 -18.28 22.82
CA LEU A 149 -20.01 -19.35 23.78
C LEU A 149 -19.36 -20.52 23.03
N LYS A 150 -18.04 -20.64 23.13
CA LYS A 150 -17.35 -21.82 22.61
C LYS A 150 -17.97 -23.04 23.31
N ALA A 151 -18.39 -24.04 22.53
CA ALA A 151 -18.71 -25.34 23.08
C ALA A 151 -17.52 -25.84 23.90
N ALA A 152 -17.75 -26.09 25.18
CA ALA A 152 -16.77 -26.62 26.11
C ALA A 152 -16.37 -28.03 25.68
#